data_de40d06b4007b90cc99b435ee013f472
#
_entry.id   de40d06b4007b90cc99b435ee013f472
#
_cell.length_a   1.000
_cell.length_b   1.000
_cell.length_c   1.000
_cell.angle_alpha   90.00
_cell.angle_beta   90.00
_cell.angle_gamma   90.00
#
_symmetry.space_group_name_H-M   'P 1'
#
loop_
_entity.id
_entity.type
_entity.pdbx_description
1 polymer ?
#
loop_
_entity_poly.entity_id
_entity_poly.type
_entity_poly.pdbx_seq_one_letter_code
_entity_poly.pdbx_strand_id
1 'polypeptide(L)'
;MSALGNRTAILTLSRLASFGLMLISPIFLVRLLTVVDFGRYREFLLYGAILQSFAQFSINDSLLYCVPANPDSPWRLARQTALLTLCSSLLVVLVMAALDSASGGQLVHGYLMPLAAYTLFSVNLDFWEYFWLARGRAKPVFFYSAGRLTLRVIVVVIVAMVTHDFHAIIWSLVVLEAARLVAAGIALLVFDRSRYEPVLREPWRDQLRFCVPSGTASLLAMLNRNVSNVIVARLLGAAALAQYAIGRFGEPVVTTVRNSISAVILPEMVRKDRGSSAGGTALALWQKATVVNAIMLLPIVVLVARYAVPLVTLVFGSNYASAALIMQLYMLVVIRECFDFAPALRAVNRTRPLVESNVAGLVTCTVAMLLLIPLAGLPGAMLAFVIASYVDVTWLGWRTRQAYGVTVAELIPWRSIARTALAAAVAGLLIANSVWTDVFGRAGIVLAGLAYLAAYAGLLQVLRIPEALVLQAWGKRVVLRRTSQARS
;
A
#
# COMPACT_ATOMS: atom_id res chain seq x y z
N MET A 1 -30.41 2.35 -4.23
CA MET A 1 -29.11 2.89 -4.68
C MET A 1 -28.43 3.81 -3.66
N SER A 2 -29.15 4.56 -2.82
CA SER A 2 -28.59 5.47 -1.79
C SER A 2 -27.80 4.77 -0.66
N ALA A 3 -28.26 3.60 -0.19
CA ALA A 3 -27.61 2.88 0.91
C ALA A 3 -26.23 2.29 0.54
N LEU A 4 -26.05 1.81 -0.69
CA LEU A 4 -24.78 1.29 -1.20
C LEU A 4 -23.78 2.43 -1.42
N GLY A 5 -24.25 3.56 -1.98
CA GLY A 5 -23.42 4.76 -2.17
C GLY A 5 -22.89 5.34 -0.86
N ASN A 6 -23.73 5.42 0.18
CA ASN A 6 -23.30 5.87 1.50
C ASN A 6 -22.29 4.92 2.17
N ARG A 7 -22.47 3.59 2.03
CA ARG A 7 -21.50 2.61 2.56
C ARG A 7 -20.15 2.72 1.88
N THR A 8 -20.14 2.85 0.56
CA THR A 8 -18.90 3.02 -0.23
C THR A 8 -18.20 4.32 0.12
N ALA A 9 -18.94 5.44 0.26
CA ALA A 9 -18.38 6.73 0.63
C ALA A 9 -17.73 6.70 2.04
N ILE A 10 -18.38 6.07 3.01
CA ILE A 10 -17.85 5.92 4.38
C ILE A 10 -16.55 5.10 4.35
N LEU A 11 -16.51 3.97 3.63
CA LEU A 11 -15.31 3.14 3.50
C LEU A 11 -14.16 3.87 2.79
N THR A 12 -14.48 4.65 1.76
CA THR A 12 -13.47 5.45 1.03
C THR A 12 -12.89 6.55 1.91
N LEU A 13 -13.75 7.26 2.67
CA LEU A 13 -13.31 8.29 3.60
C LEU A 13 -12.44 7.71 4.73
N SER A 14 -12.80 6.52 5.24
CA SER A 14 -11.98 5.76 6.19
C SER A 14 -10.58 5.50 5.66
N ARG A 15 -10.50 4.98 4.44
CA ARG A 15 -9.22 4.69 3.80
C ARG A 15 -8.38 5.95 3.61
N LEU A 16 -8.97 7.05 3.18
CA LEU A 16 -8.28 8.32 3.03
C LEU A 16 -7.77 8.89 4.36
N ALA A 17 -8.58 8.84 5.41
CA ALA A 17 -8.18 9.25 6.76
C ALA A 17 -7.04 8.37 7.29
N SER A 18 -7.15 7.05 7.13
CA SER A 18 -6.10 6.09 7.50
C SER A 18 -4.80 6.35 6.75
N PHE A 19 -4.89 6.71 5.47
CA PHE A 19 -3.74 7.09 4.65
C PHE A 19 -3.05 8.34 5.17
N GLY A 20 -3.81 9.39 5.48
CA GLY A 20 -3.27 10.62 6.04
C GLY A 20 -2.50 10.35 7.35
N LEU A 21 -3.10 9.59 8.25
CA LEU A 21 -2.48 9.21 9.52
C LEU A 21 -1.21 8.36 9.33
N MET A 22 -1.21 7.43 8.39
CA MET A 22 -0.06 6.59 8.06
C MET A 22 1.13 7.41 7.51
N LEU A 23 0.87 8.49 6.78
CA LEU A 23 1.90 9.39 6.28
C LEU A 23 2.42 10.37 7.34
N ILE A 24 1.57 10.79 8.27
CA ILE A 24 1.92 11.76 9.32
C ILE A 24 2.91 11.16 10.33
N SER A 25 2.66 9.94 10.81
CA SER A 25 3.47 9.31 11.86
C SER A 25 4.98 9.25 11.54
N PRO A 26 5.45 8.79 10.36
CA PRO A 26 6.86 8.79 10.02
C PRO A 26 7.51 10.17 10.01
N ILE A 27 6.78 11.22 9.58
CA ILE A 27 7.28 12.60 9.52
C ILE A 27 7.63 13.11 10.91
N PHE A 28 6.81 12.82 11.91
CA PHE A 28 7.09 13.19 13.30
C PHE A 28 8.22 12.35 13.90
N LEU A 29 8.20 11.04 13.72
CA LEU A 29 9.18 10.12 14.30
C LEU A 29 10.60 10.38 13.79
N VAL A 30 10.74 10.68 12.50
CA VAL A 30 12.03 11.00 11.89
C VAL A 30 12.70 12.23 12.51
N ARG A 31 11.91 13.18 13.04
CA ARG A 31 12.42 14.38 13.71
C ARG A 31 12.73 14.18 15.19
N LEU A 32 12.12 13.18 15.82
CA LEU A 32 12.25 12.89 17.24
C LEU A 32 13.28 11.80 17.54
N LEU A 33 13.54 10.91 16.59
CA LEU A 33 14.44 9.77 16.75
C LEU A 33 15.73 9.97 15.93
N THR A 34 16.78 9.27 16.35
CA THR A 34 17.99 9.14 15.52
C THR A 34 17.69 8.32 14.25
N VAL A 35 18.52 8.44 13.21
CA VAL A 35 18.38 7.66 11.97
C VAL A 35 18.38 6.16 12.25
N VAL A 36 19.22 5.73 13.20
CA VAL A 36 19.34 4.33 13.58
C VAL A 36 18.09 3.85 14.31
N ASP A 37 17.58 4.62 15.29
CA ASP A 37 16.40 4.22 16.07
C ASP A 37 15.12 4.25 15.22
N PHE A 38 14.99 5.22 14.31
CA PHE A 38 13.91 5.17 13.34
C PHE A 38 14.03 3.96 12.42
N GLY A 39 15.24 3.58 12.02
CA GLY A 39 15.50 2.36 11.25
C GLY A 39 15.11 1.10 12.00
N ARG A 40 15.48 0.99 13.28
CA ARG A 40 15.09 -0.12 14.16
C ARG A 40 13.56 -0.20 14.36
N TYR A 41 12.91 0.95 14.50
CA TYR A 41 11.45 1.01 14.53
C TYR A 41 10.82 0.49 13.23
N ARG A 42 11.37 0.86 12.07
CA ARG A 42 10.93 0.36 10.76
C ARG A 42 11.19 -1.13 10.62
N GLU A 43 12.31 -1.62 11.10
CA GLU A 43 12.66 -3.05 11.12
C GLU A 43 11.69 -3.86 11.99
N PHE A 44 11.38 -3.37 13.20
CA PHE A 44 10.39 -3.99 14.08
C PHE A 44 9.02 -4.09 13.40
N LEU A 45 8.55 -3.03 12.76
CA LEU A 45 7.28 -3.05 12.03
C LEU A 45 7.31 -3.98 10.82
N LEU A 46 8.44 -4.07 10.13
CA LEU A 46 8.63 -4.97 8.99
C LEU A 46 8.51 -6.44 9.41
N TYR A 47 9.26 -6.83 10.44
CA TYR A 47 9.18 -8.19 10.97
C TYR A 47 7.80 -8.50 11.57
N GLY A 48 7.21 -7.54 12.28
CA GLY A 48 5.84 -7.64 12.77
C GLY A 48 4.84 -7.89 11.64
N ALA A 49 4.91 -7.16 10.55
CA ALA A 49 4.02 -7.35 9.39
C ALA A 49 4.22 -8.72 8.72
N ILE A 50 5.45 -9.20 8.64
CA ILE A 50 5.76 -10.53 8.10
C ILE A 50 5.16 -11.61 8.98
N LEU A 51 5.43 -11.58 10.28
CA LEU A 51 4.92 -12.57 11.23
C LEU A 51 3.39 -12.55 11.32
N GLN A 52 2.77 -11.36 11.33
CA GLN A 52 1.32 -11.21 11.26
C GLN A 52 0.73 -11.85 10.00
N SER A 53 1.37 -11.70 8.84
CA SER A 53 0.89 -12.30 7.60
C SER A 53 0.95 -13.83 7.63
N PHE A 54 2.00 -14.40 8.23
CA PHE A 54 2.08 -15.84 8.46
C PHE A 54 1.02 -16.31 9.47
N ALA A 55 0.85 -15.59 10.56
CA ALA A 55 -0.11 -15.94 11.61
C ALA A 55 -1.58 -15.78 11.15
N GLN A 56 -1.89 -14.78 10.37
CA GLN A 56 -3.24 -14.58 9.82
C GLN A 56 -3.58 -15.60 8.74
N PHE A 57 -2.67 -15.93 7.85
CA PHE A 57 -2.84 -16.89 6.75
C PHE A 57 -4.23 -16.90 6.11
N SER A 58 -4.80 -15.71 5.84
CA SER A 58 -6.18 -15.47 5.39
C SER A 58 -7.30 -16.05 6.29
N ILE A 59 -7.00 -16.39 7.55
CA ILE A 59 -7.99 -16.92 8.48
C ILE A 59 -9.10 -15.88 8.71
N ASN A 60 -8.73 -14.61 8.92
CA ASN A 60 -9.70 -13.53 9.09
C ASN A 60 -10.49 -13.24 7.80
N ASP A 61 -9.83 -13.30 6.63
CA ASP A 61 -10.47 -13.13 5.32
C ASP A 61 -11.57 -14.17 5.08
N SER A 62 -11.41 -15.38 5.62
CA SER A 62 -12.39 -16.46 5.47
C SER A 62 -13.77 -16.10 6.00
N LEU A 63 -13.88 -15.20 6.98
CA LEU A 63 -15.16 -14.72 7.49
C LEU A 63 -16.00 -14.04 6.42
N LEU A 64 -15.37 -13.36 5.43
CA LEU A 64 -16.07 -12.71 4.33
C LEU A 64 -16.79 -13.69 3.41
N TYR A 65 -16.35 -14.95 3.39
CA TYR A 65 -16.98 -16.03 2.66
C TYR A 65 -17.88 -16.90 3.56
N CYS A 66 -17.35 -17.36 4.70
CA CYS A 66 -18.03 -18.33 5.56
C CYS A 66 -19.26 -17.74 6.26
N VAL A 67 -19.23 -16.48 6.70
CA VAL A 67 -20.38 -15.86 7.40
C VAL A 67 -21.58 -15.65 6.47
N PRO A 68 -21.43 -15.09 5.26
CA PRO A 68 -22.56 -15.02 4.32
C PRO A 68 -23.07 -16.38 3.84
N ALA A 69 -22.20 -17.40 3.78
CA ALA A 69 -22.57 -18.77 3.42
C ALA A 69 -23.34 -19.49 4.54
N ASN A 70 -23.16 -19.08 5.80
CA ASN A 70 -23.81 -19.65 6.97
C ASN A 70 -24.42 -18.54 7.85
N PRO A 71 -25.49 -17.89 7.40
CA PRO A 71 -26.05 -16.70 8.03
C PRO A 71 -26.62 -16.97 9.44
N ASP A 72 -26.96 -18.22 9.75
CA ASP A 72 -27.56 -18.66 11.01
C ASP A 72 -26.49 -18.91 12.12
N SER A 73 -25.20 -18.96 11.77
CA SER A 73 -24.12 -19.33 12.69
C SER A 73 -22.93 -18.35 12.68
N PRO A 74 -23.12 -17.02 12.62
CA PRO A 74 -22.02 -16.06 12.48
C PRO A 74 -21.10 -16.01 13.71
N TRP A 75 -21.63 -16.15 14.94
CA TRP A 75 -20.83 -16.08 16.17
C TRP A 75 -19.98 -17.33 16.39
N ARG A 76 -20.48 -18.51 15.97
CA ARG A 76 -19.68 -19.74 15.96
C ARG A 76 -18.46 -19.60 15.07
N LEU A 77 -18.64 -19.06 13.86
CA LEU A 77 -17.55 -18.78 12.93
C LEU A 77 -16.57 -17.74 13.48
N ALA A 78 -17.08 -16.68 14.13
CA ALA A 78 -16.21 -15.68 14.77
C ALA A 78 -15.35 -16.29 15.90
N ARG A 79 -15.96 -17.10 16.78
CA ARG A 79 -15.24 -17.81 17.84
C ARG A 79 -14.22 -18.80 17.30
N GLN A 80 -14.60 -19.57 16.27
CA GLN A 80 -13.70 -20.50 15.60
C GLN A 80 -12.50 -19.76 14.98
N THR A 81 -12.75 -18.64 14.28
CA THR A 81 -11.71 -17.79 13.72
C THR A 81 -10.77 -17.25 14.79
N ALA A 82 -11.30 -16.79 15.94
CA ALA A 82 -10.49 -16.33 17.05
C ALA A 82 -9.59 -17.44 17.62
N LEU A 83 -10.10 -18.68 17.72
CA LEU A 83 -9.30 -19.83 18.15
C LEU A 83 -8.23 -20.21 17.13
N LEU A 84 -8.57 -20.23 15.84
CA LEU A 84 -7.62 -20.51 14.76
C LEU A 84 -6.50 -19.47 14.70
N THR A 85 -6.83 -18.18 14.81
CA THR A 85 -5.83 -17.12 14.82
C THR A 85 -4.94 -17.19 16.05
N LEU A 86 -5.47 -17.56 17.21
CA LEU A 86 -4.70 -17.77 18.43
C LEU A 86 -3.72 -18.93 18.28
N CYS A 87 -4.18 -20.10 17.81
CA CYS A 87 -3.32 -21.25 17.56
C CYS A 87 -2.24 -20.95 16.51
N SER A 88 -2.61 -20.32 15.41
CA SER A 88 -1.69 -19.95 14.35
C SER A 88 -0.65 -18.93 14.82
N SER A 89 -1.04 -17.90 15.57
CA SER A 89 -0.12 -16.89 16.10
C SER A 89 0.84 -17.46 17.14
N LEU A 90 0.38 -18.36 18.00
CA LEU A 90 1.24 -19.10 18.94
C LEU A 90 2.26 -19.96 18.17
N LEU A 91 1.82 -20.70 17.16
CA LEU A 91 2.72 -21.52 16.35
C LEU A 91 3.80 -20.65 15.68
N VAL A 92 3.43 -19.53 15.07
CA VAL A 92 4.37 -18.63 14.39
C VAL A 92 5.37 -18.03 15.39
N VAL A 93 4.92 -17.63 16.59
CA VAL A 93 5.80 -17.11 17.64
C VAL A 93 6.76 -18.19 18.14
N LEU A 94 6.30 -19.42 18.34
CA LEU A 94 7.15 -20.54 18.75
C LEU A 94 8.20 -20.89 17.69
N VAL A 95 7.80 -20.93 16.42
CA VAL A 95 8.75 -21.17 15.29
C VAL A 95 9.77 -20.04 15.21
N MET A 96 9.35 -18.79 15.34
CA MET A 96 10.26 -17.65 15.37
C MET A 96 11.25 -17.72 16.53
N ALA A 97 10.78 -18.06 17.74
CA ALA A 97 11.63 -18.19 18.92
C ALA A 97 12.65 -19.33 18.75
N ALA A 98 12.24 -20.46 18.16
CA ALA A 98 13.11 -21.58 17.86
C ALA A 98 14.18 -21.20 16.81
N LEU A 99 13.81 -20.48 15.75
CA LEU A 99 14.75 -20.03 14.75
C LEU A 99 15.74 -18.98 15.29
N ASP A 100 15.27 -18.06 16.13
CA ASP A 100 16.13 -17.06 16.77
C ASP A 100 17.14 -17.72 17.73
N SER A 101 16.69 -18.67 18.54
CA SER A 101 17.58 -19.45 19.43
C SER A 101 18.61 -20.27 18.63
N ALA A 102 18.21 -20.90 17.52
CA ALA A 102 19.11 -21.64 16.65
C ALA A 102 20.15 -20.73 15.94
N SER A 103 19.83 -19.47 15.71
CA SER A 103 20.74 -18.46 15.14
C SER A 103 21.60 -17.73 16.19
N GLY A 104 21.55 -18.13 17.45
CA GLY A 104 22.24 -17.45 18.53
C GLY A 104 21.70 -16.06 18.86
N GLY A 105 20.40 -15.80 18.66
CA GLY A 105 19.75 -14.53 18.94
C GLY A 105 20.00 -13.42 17.92
N GLN A 106 20.53 -13.77 16.75
CA GLN A 106 20.91 -12.80 15.71
C GLN A 106 19.77 -12.44 14.74
N LEU A 107 18.68 -13.24 14.71
CA LEU A 107 17.59 -13.03 13.75
C LEU A 107 16.80 -11.74 14.03
N VAL A 108 16.58 -11.42 15.28
CA VAL A 108 15.67 -10.33 15.70
C VAL A 108 16.38 -9.25 16.53
N HIS A 109 17.72 -9.27 16.57
CA HIS A 109 18.55 -8.22 17.21
C HIS A 109 18.09 -7.80 18.64
N GLY A 110 17.65 -8.76 19.46
CA GLY A 110 17.19 -8.51 20.83
C GLY A 110 15.72 -8.07 20.97
N TYR A 111 14.94 -7.99 19.88
CA TYR A 111 13.51 -7.61 19.95
C TYR A 111 12.56 -8.82 20.03
N LEU A 112 13.07 -10.01 20.27
CA LEU A 112 12.26 -11.24 20.23
C LEU A 112 11.00 -11.10 21.10
N MET A 113 11.16 -10.71 22.36
CA MET A 113 10.04 -10.64 23.29
C MET A 113 8.98 -9.60 22.91
N PRO A 114 9.31 -8.33 22.65
CA PRO A 114 8.31 -7.36 22.22
C PRO A 114 7.69 -7.70 20.86
N LEU A 115 8.45 -8.31 19.93
CA LEU A 115 7.95 -8.71 18.63
C LEU A 115 6.98 -9.89 18.71
N ALA A 116 7.28 -10.89 19.56
CA ALA A 116 6.42 -12.01 19.85
C ALA A 116 5.09 -11.55 20.49
N ALA A 117 5.18 -10.72 21.53
CA ALA A 117 4.02 -10.15 22.20
C ALA A 117 3.17 -9.28 21.23
N TYR A 118 3.81 -8.41 20.45
CA TYR A 118 3.14 -7.60 19.46
C TYR A 118 2.42 -8.43 18.40
N THR A 119 3.07 -9.47 17.89
CA THR A 119 2.46 -10.38 16.89
C THR A 119 1.26 -11.11 17.48
N LEU A 120 1.43 -11.71 18.68
CA LEU A 120 0.36 -12.44 19.36
C LEU A 120 -0.85 -11.56 19.64
N PHE A 121 -0.64 -10.33 20.16
CA PHE A 121 -1.74 -9.47 20.55
C PHE A 121 -2.44 -8.84 19.34
N SER A 122 -1.70 -8.42 18.32
CA SER A 122 -2.28 -7.72 17.16
C SER A 122 -3.08 -8.64 16.24
N VAL A 123 -2.60 -9.86 15.96
CA VAL A 123 -3.26 -10.80 15.03
C VAL A 123 -4.66 -11.20 15.52
N ASN A 124 -4.81 -11.41 16.82
CA ASN A 124 -6.05 -11.91 17.41
C ASN A 124 -7.19 -10.88 17.51
N LEU A 125 -6.98 -9.66 16.98
CA LEU A 125 -7.94 -8.55 17.05
C LEU A 125 -8.64 -8.26 15.72
N ASP A 126 -8.01 -8.59 14.62
CA ASP A 126 -8.45 -8.13 13.31
C ASP A 126 -9.72 -8.84 12.83
N PHE A 127 -10.08 -10.00 13.40
CA PHE A 127 -11.31 -10.73 13.02
C PHE A 127 -12.60 -9.91 13.19
N TRP A 128 -12.66 -8.94 14.15
CA TRP A 128 -13.80 -8.05 14.33
C TRP A 128 -14.14 -7.22 13.10
N GLU A 129 -13.11 -6.71 12.43
CA GLU A 129 -13.26 -5.91 11.21
C GLU A 129 -13.92 -6.73 10.10
N TYR A 130 -13.42 -7.95 9.88
CA TYR A 130 -13.94 -8.89 8.89
C TYR A 130 -15.34 -9.40 9.26
N PHE A 131 -15.59 -9.64 10.54
CA PHE A 131 -16.89 -10.08 11.03
C PHE A 131 -18.00 -9.04 10.78
N TRP A 132 -17.74 -7.76 11.10
CA TRP A 132 -18.71 -6.70 10.82
C TRP A 132 -18.88 -6.46 9.32
N LEU A 133 -17.78 -6.53 8.57
CA LEU A 133 -17.82 -6.37 7.12
C LEU A 133 -18.64 -7.48 6.45
N ALA A 134 -18.43 -8.74 6.86
CA ALA A 134 -19.21 -9.89 6.38
C ALA A 134 -20.71 -9.76 6.66
N ARG A 135 -21.10 -9.09 7.77
CA ARG A 135 -22.50 -8.76 8.12
C ARG A 135 -23.01 -7.47 7.47
N GLY A 136 -22.24 -6.86 6.58
CA GLY A 136 -22.62 -5.62 5.88
C GLY A 136 -22.68 -4.37 6.78
N ARG A 137 -22.04 -4.41 7.96
CA ARG A 137 -22.01 -3.30 8.92
C ARG A 137 -20.75 -2.45 8.72
N ALA A 138 -20.77 -1.53 7.75
CA ALA A 138 -19.62 -0.68 7.42
C ALA A 138 -19.28 0.37 8.49
N LYS A 139 -20.26 0.90 9.24
CA LYS A 139 -20.02 1.94 10.25
C LYS A 139 -19.12 1.48 11.40
N PRO A 140 -19.36 0.32 12.08
CA PRO A 140 -18.43 -0.18 13.10
C PRO A 140 -17.00 -0.39 12.57
N VAL A 141 -16.87 -0.91 11.34
CA VAL A 141 -15.57 -1.08 10.69
C VAL A 141 -14.83 0.24 10.57
N PHE A 142 -15.52 1.29 10.11
CA PHE A 142 -14.94 2.64 9.99
C PHE A 142 -14.40 3.15 11.33
N PHE A 143 -15.25 3.17 12.36
CA PHE A 143 -14.86 3.72 13.67
C PHE A 143 -13.75 2.90 14.32
N TYR A 144 -13.80 1.58 14.19
CA TYR A 144 -12.78 0.71 14.73
C TYR A 144 -11.43 0.91 14.04
N SER A 145 -11.37 0.86 12.70
CA SER A 145 -10.14 1.01 11.93
C SER A 145 -9.55 2.42 12.08
N ALA A 146 -10.38 3.47 11.96
CA ALA A 146 -9.92 4.84 12.13
C ALA A 146 -9.47 5.11 13.56
N GLY A 147 -10.23 4.67 14.56
CA GLY A 147 -9.88 4.81 15.98
C GLY A 147 -8.58 4.09 16.33
N ARG A 148 -8.39 2.86 15.84
CA ARG A 148 -7.16 2.07 16.00
C ARG A 148 -5.93 2.82 15.48
N LEU A 149 -6.00 3.31 14.25
CA LEU A 149 -4.88 4.00 13.61
C LEU A 149 -4.58 5.35 14.29
N THR A 150 -5.62 6.10 14.61
CA THR A 150 -5.48 7.38 15.30
C THR A 150 -4.85 7.19 16.67
N LEU A 151 -5.34 6.24 17.48
CA LEU A 151 -4.82 5.96 18.80
C LEU A 151 -3.35 5.49 18.73
N ARG A 152 -3.02 4.63 17.76
CA ARG A 152 -1.64 4.18 17.53
C ARG A 152 -0.71 5.36 17.22
N VAL A 153 -1.10 6.25 16.30
CA VAL A 153 -0.30 7.43 15.95
C VAL A 153 -0.10 8.35 17.15
N ILE A 154 -1.17 8.62 17.90
CA ILE A 154 -1.13 9.46 19.10
C ILE A 154 -0.17 8.86 20.14
N VAL A 155 -0.34 7.59 20.49
CA VAL A 155 0.50 6.91 21.49
C VAL A 155 1.97 6.93 21.05
N VAL A 156 2.27 6.53 19.83
CA VAL A 156 3.65 6.49 19.31
C VAL A 156 4.29 7.87 19.31
N VAL A 157 3.57 8.90 18.87
CA VAL A 157 4.11 10.27 18.82
C VAL A 157 4.31 10.82 20.23
N ILE A 158 3.35 10.66 21.14
CA ILE A 158 3.47 11.13 22.53
C ILE A 158 4.65 10.45 23.21
N VAL A 159 4.76 9.11 23.12
CA VAL A 159 5.86 8.38 23.74
C VAL A 159 7.20 8.80 23.14
N ALA A 160 7.28 8.97 21.81
CA ALA A 160 8.48 9.47 21.16
C ALA A 160 8.88 10.88 21.61
N MET A 161 7.90 11.78 21.82
CA MET A 161 8.15 13.16 22.31
C MET A 161 8.65 13.19 23.76
N VAL A 162 8.17 12.26 24.59
CA VAL A 162 8.52 12.25 26.04
C VAL A 162 9.82 11.49 26.30
N THR A 163 10.02 10.37 25.63
CA THR A 163 11.12 9.45 25.98
C THR A 163 12.31 9.54 25.02
N HIS A 164 12.09 9.93 23.77
CA HIS A 164 13.09 9.85 22.69
C HIS A 164 13.78 8.47 22.57
N ASP A 165 13.17 7.43 23.14
CA ASP A 165 13.71 6.07 23.22
C ASP A 165 12.90 5.10 22.36
N PHE A 166 13.60 4.39 21.49
CA PHE A 166 13.04 3.36 20.63
C PHE A 166 12.38 2.22 21.43
N HIS A 167 12.99 1.77 22.54
CA HIS A 167 12.43 0.67 23.34
C HIS A 167 11.10 1.04 23.99
N ALA A 168 10.97 2.26 24.49
CA ALA A 168 9.72 2.77 25.03
C ALA A 168 8.60 2.79 23.97
N ILE A 169 8.94 3.18 22.74
CA ILE A 169 7.98 3.21 21.62
C ILE A 169 7.48 1.80 21.28
N ILE A 170 8.38 0.81 21.19
CA ILE A 170 7.97 -0.57 20.89
C ILE A 170 7.07 -1.12 22.00
N TRP A 171 7.46 -0.95 23.26
CA TRP A 171 6.65 -1.43 24.37
C TRP A 171 5.31 -0.72 24.49
N SER A 172 5.24 0.56 24.12
CA SER A 172 3.96 1.27 24.05
C SER A 172 3.00 0.66 23.00
N LEU A 173 3.54 0.21 21.86
CA LEU A 173 2.76 -0.52 20.86
C LEU A 173 2.27 -1.87 21.39
N VAL A 174 3.13 -2.62 22.09
CA VAL A 174 2.76 -3.91 22.73
C VAL A 174 1.64 -3.71 23.74
N VAL A 175 1.78 -2.71 24.63
CA VAL A 175 0.75 -2.39 25.65
C VAL A 175 -0.56 -1.97 25.00
N LEU A 176 -0.50 -1.16 23.94
CA LEU A 176 -1.68 -0.75 23.21
C LEU A 176 -2.42 -1.95 22.59
N GLU A 177 -1.68 -2.87 21.96
CA GLU A 177 -2.29 -4.06 21.33
C GLU A 177 -2.80 -5.05 22.43
N ALA A 178 -2.11 -5.16 23.57
CA ALA A 178 -2.58 -5.93 24.72
C ALA A 178 -3.90 -5.37 25.28
N ALA A 179 -3.99 -4.07 25.50
CA ALA A 179 -5.21 -3.41 25.96
C ALA A 179 -6.38 -3.62 24.99
N ARG A 180 -6.09 -3.54 23.67
CA ARG A 180 -7.08 -3.86 22.63
C ARG A 180 -7.51 -5.33 22.66
N LEU A 181 -6.58 -6.27 22.87
CA LEU A 181 -6.90 -7.69 22.98
C LEU A 181 -7.83 -7.96 24.15
N VAL A 182 -7.55 -7.36 25.31
CA VAL A 182 -8.43 -7.47 26.48
C VAL A 182 -9.81 -6.92 26.18
N ALA A 183 -9.90 -5.72 25.58
CA ALA A 183 -11.19 -5.12 25.20
C ALA A 183 -11.97 -5.98 24.19
N ALA A 184 -11.28 -6.54 23.18
CA ALA A 184 -11.90 -7.42 22.18
C ALA A 184 -12.33 -8.77 22.78
N GLY A 185 -11.55 -9.31 23.70
CA GLY A 185 -11.89 -10.52 24.44
C GLY A 185 -13.13 -10.32 25.31
N ILE A 186 -13.20 -9.23 26.09
CA ILE A 186 -14.39 -8.87 26.86
C ILE A 186 -15.61 -8.72 25.94
N ALA A 187 -15.45 -8.01 24.81
CA ALA A 187 -16.52 -7.84 23.85
C ALA A 187 -16.99 -9.20 23.29
N LEU A 188 -16.05 -10.12 23.00
CA LEU A 188 -16.41 -11.45 22.54
C LEU A 188 -17.20 -12.21 23.60
N LEU A 189 -16.78 -12.16 24.87
CA LEU A 189 -17.49 -12.84 25.98
C LEU A 189 -18.88 -12.27 26.25
N VAL A 190 -19.03 -10.94 26.16
CA VAL A 190 -20.31 -10.25 26.42
C VAL A 190 -21.30 -10.43 25.26
N PHE A 191 -20.85 -10.38 24.03
CA PHE A 191 -21.70 -10.39 22.85
C PHE A 191 -21.81 -11.76 22.17
N ASP A 192 -21.07 -12.77 22.64
CA ASP A 192 -21.07 -14.11 22.05
C ASP A 192 -22.44 -14.79 22.20
N ARG A 193 -23.07 -15.07 21.07
CA ARG A 193 -24.33 -15.80 20.98
C ARG A 193 -24.16 -17.19 20.38
N SER A 194 -22.93 -17.68 20.25
CA SER A 194 -22.61 -18.97 19.61
C SER A 194 -23.32 -20.17 20.23
N ARG A 195 -23.68 -20.07 21.52
CA ARG A 195 -24.41 -21.12 22.25
C ARG A 195 -25.84 -21.33 21.73
N TYR A 196 -26.44 -20.30 21.15
CA TYR A 196 -27.81 -20.31 20.63
C TYR A 196 -27.86 -20.57 19.10
N GLU A 197 -26.71 -20.74 18.47
CA GLU A 197 -26.60 -20.95 17.04
C GLU A 197 -26.52 -22.45 16.69
N PRO A 198 -27.05 -22.89 15.53
CA PRO A 198 -26.97 -24.26 15.09
C PRO A 198 -25.52 -24.74 14.92
N VAL A 199 -25.30 -26.03 15.17
CA VAL A 199 -23.96 -26.63 15.02
C VAL A 199 -23.70 -26.87 13.53
N LEU A 200 -22.58 -26.34 13.03
CA LEU A 200 -22.10 -26.57 11.67
C LEU A 200 -21.51 -27.99 11.53
N ARG A 201 -21.75 -28.68 10.41
CA ARG A 201 -21.30 -30.07 10.23
C ARG A 201 -19.78 -30.20 10.12
N GLU A 202 -19.11 -29.38 9.30
CA GLU A 202 -17.64 -29.43 9.12
C GLU A 202 -17.02 -28.02 9.05
N PRO A 203 -17.23 -27.15 10.06
CA PRO A 203 -16.85 -25.74 9.96
C PRO A 203 -15.34 -25.52 9.80
N TRP A 204 -14.52 -26.36 10.45
CA TRP A 204 -13.07 -26.27 10.40
C TRP A 204 -12.52 -26.59 9.01
N ARG A 205 -13.04 -27.65 8.40
CA ARG A 205 -12.61 -28.12 7.08
C ARG A 205 -12.94 -27.11 5.99
N ASP A 206 -14.13 -26.55 6.02
CA ASP A 206 -14.57 -25.54 5.03
C ASP A 206 -13.75 -24.27 5.13
N GLN A 207 -13.48 -23.81 6.37
CA GLN A 207 -12.67 -22.64 6.61
C GLN A 207 -11.20 -22.87 6.19
N LEU A 208 -10.60 -24.01 6.56
CA LEU A 208 -9.22 -24.33 6.16
C LEU A 208 -9.09 -24.52 4.65
N ARG A 209 -10.08 -25.13 4.00
CA ARG A 209 -10.11 -25.27 2.52
C ARG A 209 -10.10 -23.92 1.80
N PHE A 210 -10.70 -22.89 2.39
CA PHE A 210 -10.60 -21.53 1.89
C PHE A 210 -9.25 -20.89 2.22
N CYS A 211 -8.76 -21.08 3.45
CA CYS A 211 -7.54 -20.43 3.95
C CYS A 211 -6.29 -20.87 3.19
N VAL A 212 -6.15 -22.14 2.82
CA VAL A 212 -4.92 -22.66 2.19
C VAL A 212 -4.61 -21.96 0.86
N PRO A 213 -5.49 -21.94 -0.16
CA PRO A 213 -5.18 -21.26 -1.41
C PRO A 213 -5.13 -19.74 -1.28
N SER A 214 -6.00 -19.14 -0.47
CA SER A 214 -6.03 -17.69 -0.24
C SER A 214 -4.82 -17.23 0.57
N GLY A 215 -4.45 -17.96 1.61
CA GLY A 215 -3.30 -17.68 2.48
C GLY A 215 -1.97 -17.77 1.74
N THR A 216 -1.78 -18.80 0.92
CA THR A 216 -0.57 -18.93 0.10
C THR A 216 -0.42 -17.78 -0.89
N ALA A 217 -1.51 -17.35 -1.53
CA ALA A 217 -1.51 -16.20 -2.42
C ALA A 217 -1.18 -14.89 -1.67
N SER A 218 -1.77 -14.71 -0.48
CA SER A 218 -1.52 -13.53 0.37
C SER A 218 -0.08 -13.47 0.89
N LEU A 219 0.49 -14.61 1.29
CA LEU A 219 1.89 -14.72 1.69
C LEU A 219 2.85 -14.38 0.55
N LEU A 220 2.61 -14.93 -0.65
CA LEU A 220 3.44 -14.61 -1.81
C LEU A 220 3.41 -13.11 -2.13
N ALA A 221 2.23 -12.49 -2.09
CA ALA A 221 2.08 -11.07 -2.30
C ALA A 221 2.78 -10.23 -1.20
N MET A 222 2.75 -10.69 0.06
CA MET A 222 3.44 -10.04 1.18
C MET A 222 4.97 -10.16 1.02
N LEU A 223 5.48 -11.34 0.69
CA LEU A 223 6.91 -11.55 0.45
C LEU A 223 7.41 -10.65 -0.67
N ASN A 224 6.69 -10.59 -1.78
CA ASN A 224 7.05 -9.73 -2.91
C ASN A 224 7.13 -8.24 -2.53
N ARG A 225 6.20 -7.76 -1.68
CA ARG A 225 6.24 -6.37 -1.19
C ARG A 225 7.37 -6.07 -0.21
N ASN A 226 7.80 -7.05 0.58
CA ASN A 226 8.70 -6.81 1.71
C ASN A 226 10.11 -7.36 1.52
N VAL A 227 10.37 -8.21 0.51
CA VAL A 227 11.67 -8.83 0.29
C VAL A 227 12.80 -7.80 0.20
N SER A 228 12.57 -6.70 -0.51
CA SER A 228 13.57 -5.62 -0.63
C SER A 228 13.91 -4.98 0.70
N ASN A 229 12.89 -4.73 1.55
CA ASN A 229 13.11 -4.16 2.87
C ASN A 229 13.87 -5.12 3.78
N VAL A 230 13.57 -6.43 3.71
CA VAL A 230 14.28 -7.47 4.50
C VAL A 230 15.74 -7.56 4.09
N ILE A 231 16.03 -7.59 2.79
CA ILE A 231 17.42 -7.68 2.28
C ILE A 231 18.20 -6.43 2.67
N VAL A 232 17.62 -5.23 2.53
CA VAL A 232 18.25 -3.98 2.94
C VAL A 232 18.53 -3.96 4.45
N ALA A 233 17.54 -4.36 5.28
CA ALA A 233 17.72 -4.43 6.73
C ALA A 233 18.86 -5.38 7.13
N ARG A 234 18.94 -6.55 6.47
CA ARG A 234 19.95 -7.57 6.79
C ARG A 234 21.36 -7.25 6.30
N LEU A 235 21.48 -6.73 5.08
CA LEU A 235 22.81 -6.49 4.46
C LEU A 235 23.37 -5.10 4.77
N LEU A 236 22.53 -4.10 4.93
CA LEU A 236 22.94 -2.70 5.11
C LEU A 236 22.58 -2.14 6.49
N GLY A 237 21.75 -2.85 7.28
CA GLY A 237 21.37 -2.47 8.63
C GLY A 237 20.23 -1.46 8.72
N ALA A 238 19.88 -1.10 9.97
CA ALA A 238 18.69 -0.30 10.29
C ALA A 238 18.76 1.13 9.72
N ALA A 239 19.90 1.80 9.77
CA ALA A 239 20.04 3.16 9.24
C ALA A 239 19.77 3.21 7.72
N ALA A 240 20.26 2.22 6.97
CA ALA A 240 20.00 2.11 5.54
C ALA A 240 18.52 1.80 5.25
N LEU A 241 17.88 0.97 6.09
CA LEU A 241 16.44 0.71 5.99
C LEU A 241 15.62 2.00 6.21
N ALA A 242 16.03 2.86 7.16
CA ALA A 242 15.40 4.15 7.37
C ALA A 242 15.44 5.03 6.11
N GLN A 243 16.63 5.18 5.51
CA GLN A 243 16.81 5.95 4.28
C GLN A 243 16.06 5.35 3.08
N TYR A 244 16.08 4.03 2.96
CA TYR A 244 15.32 3.29 1.93
C TYR A 244 13.82 3.51 2.06
N ALA A 245 13.30 3.45 3.28
CA ALA A 245 11.88 3.68 3.55
C ALA A 245 11.46 5.13 3.25
N ILE A 246 12.31 6.12 3.55
CA ILE A 246 12.07 7.53 3.21
C ILE A 246 12.13 7.75 1.70
N GLY A 247 13.10 7.15 1.01
CA GLY A 247 13.18 7.22 -0.45
C GLY A 247 11.93 6.69 -1.15
N ARG A 248 11.24 5.72 -0.54
CA ARG A 248 9.98 5.13 -1.02
C ARG A 248 8.74 5.71 -0.34
N PHE A 249 8.86 6.82 0.38
CA PHE A 249 7.75 7.38 1.15
C PHE A 249 6.48 7.67 0.33
N GLY A 250 6.62 8.01 -0.95
CA GLY A 250 5.53 8.25 -1.88
C GLY A 250 4.79 6.99 -2.36
N GLU A 251 5.30 5.78 -2.12
CA GLU A 251 4.74 4.52 -2.63
C GLU A 251 3.25 4.32 -2.29
N PRO A 252 2.79 4.57 -1.05
CA PRO A 252 1.37 4.41 -0.72
C PRO A 252 0.46 5.34 -1.54
N VAL A 253 0.90 6.57 -1.83
CA VAL A 253 0.14 7.52 -2.65
C VAL A 253 0.02 7.02 -4.08
N VAL A 254 1.13 6.61 -4.68
CA VAL A 254 1.21 6.11 -6.06
C VAL A 254 0.33 4.87 -6.24
N THR A 255 0.45 3.90 -5.33
CA THR A 255 -0.34 2.66 -5.38
C THR A 255 -1.84 2.91 -5.17
N THR A 256 -2.22 3.91 -4.34
CA THR A 256 -3.62 4.28 -4.14
C THR A 256 -4.23 4.90 -5.38
N VAL A 257 -3.52 5.81 -6.05
CA VAL A 257 -3.98 6.40 -7.31
C VAL A 257 -4.22 5.30 -8.34
N ARG A 258 -3.23 4.45 -8.59
CA ARG A 258 -3.32 3.32 -9.51
C ARG A 258 -4.49 2.39 -9.19
N ASN A 259 -4.58 1.93 -7.93
CA ASN A 259 -5.61 0.99 -7.50
C ASN A 259 -7.02 1.60 -7.58
N SER A 260 -7.16 2.90 -7.34
CA SER A 260 -8.46 3.59 -7.45
C SER A 260 -8.95 3.62 -8.90
N ILE A 261 -8.07 3.91 -9.84
CA ILE A 261 -8.40 3.90 -11.28
C ILE A 261 -8.74 2.47 -11.72
N SER A 262 -7.92 1.48 -11.32
CA SER A 262 -8.13 0.07 -11.66
C SER A 262 -9.45 -0.49 -11.12
N ALA A 263 -9.85 -0.09 -9.91
CA ALA A 263 -11.12 -0.51 -9.30
C ALA A 263 -12.35 0.03 -10.05
N VAL A 264 -12.24 1.22 -10.66
CA VAL A 264 -13.33 1.83 -11.43
C VAL A 264 -13.46 1.20 -12.82
N ILE A 265 -12.33 0.94 -13.50
CA ILE A 265 -12.37 0.48 -14.89
C ILE A 265 -12.63 -1.02 -15.03
N LEU A 266 -12.18 -1.85 -14.08
CA LEU A 266 -12.27 -3.31 -14.19
C LEU A 266 -13.71 -3.80 -14.41
N PRO A 267 -14.73 -3.39 -13.65
CA PRO A 267 -16.12 -3.82 -13.89
C PRO A 267 -16.66 -3.38 -15.26
N GLU A 268 -16.23 -2.21 -15.75
CA GLU A 268 -16.60 -1.72 -17.07
C GLU A 268 -15.96 -2.52 -18.20
N MET A 269 -14.68 -2.87 -18.05
CA MET A 269 -13.98 -3.74 -18.99
C MET A 269 -14.65 -5.10 -19.11
N VAL A 270 -14.98 -5.75 -17.98
CA VAL A 270 -15.68 -7.04 -17.97
C VAL A 270 -17.05 -6.97 -18.67
N ARG A 271 -17.82 -5.88 -18.43
CA ARG A 271 -19.11 -5.70 -19.11
C ARG A 271 -18.97 -5.56 -20.62
N LYS A 272 -17.96 -4.82 -21.09
CA LYS A 272 -17.75 -4.60 -22.52
C LYS A 272 -17.14 -5.80 -23.22
N ASP A 273 -16.31 -6.57 -22.55
CA ASP A 273 -15.74 -7.80 -23.07
C ASP A 273 -16.83 -8.86 -23.37
N ARG A 274 -17.83 -8.95 -22.47
CA ARG A 274 -18.98 -9.86 -22.66
C ARG A 274 -20.02 -9.42 -23.70
N GLY A 275 -20.07 -8.13 -24.00
CA GLY A 275 -21.10 -7.52 -24.86
C GLY A 275 -20.69 -7.28 -26.32
N SER A 276 -19.41 -7.43 -26.68
CA SER A 276 -18.92 -7.20 -28.04
C SER A 276 -17.96 -8.31 -28.44
N SER A 277 -18.15 -8.82 -29.66
CA SER A 277 -17.32 -9.86 -30.29
C SER A 277 -15.87 -9.41 -30.58
N ALA A 278 -15.50 -8.21 -30.22
CA ALA A 278 -14.16 -7.66 -30.38
C ALA A 278 -13.64 -7.09 -29.07
N GLY A 279 -12.61 -7.68 -28.48
CA GLY A 279 -11.91 -7.20 -27.26
C GLY A 279 -11.35 -5.76 -27.36
N GLY A 280 -11.56 -5.07 -28.49
CA GLY A 280 -11.09 -3.71 -28.74
C GLY A 280 -11.66 -2.65 -27.80
N THR A 281 -12.89 -2.80 -27.31
CA THR A 281 -13.51 -1.82 -26.39
C THR A 281 -12.98 -1.90 -24.96
N ALA A 282 -12.65 -3.10 -24.47
CA ALA A 282 -12.04 -3.29 -23.16
C ALA A 282 -10.59 -2.76 -23.16
N LEU A 283 -9.83 -3.02 -24.23
CA LEU A 283 -8.48 -2.50 -24.44
C LEU A 283 -8.48 -0.96 -24.47
N ALA A 284 -9.40 -0.34 -25.19
CA ALA A 284 -9.53 1.12 -25.26
C ALA A 284 -9.80 1.76 -23.89
N LEU A 285 -10.57 1.08 -23.00
CA LEU A 285 -10.77 1.52 -21.61
C LEU A 285 -9.47 1.45 -20.80
N TRP A 286 -8.73 0.35 -20.94
CA TRP A 286 -7.43 0.21 -20.29
C TRP A 286 -6.44 1.30 -20.77
N GLN A 287 -6.39 1.59 -22.07
CA GLN A 287 -5.55 2.66 -22.63
C GLN A 287 -5.89 4.02 -22.02
N LYS A 288 -7.19 4.37 -21.92
CA LYS A 288 -7.64 5.61 -21.25
C LYS A 288 -7.20 5.66 -19.79
N ALA A 289 -7.33 4.56 -19.06
CA ALA A 289 -6.89 4.48 -17.67
C ALA A 289 -5.37 4.66 -17.54
N THR A 290 -4.59 4.09 -18.43
CA THR A 290 -3.14 4.27 -18.51
C THR A 290 -2.76 5.74 -18.72
N VAL A 291 -3.47 6.45 -19.60
CA VAL A 291 -3.26 7.90 -19.81
C VAL A 291 -3.64 8.69 -18.54
N VAL A 292 -4.74 8.34 -17.88
CA VAL A 292 -5.14 8.98 -16.61
C VAL A 292 -4.11 8.74 -15.51
N ASN A 293 -3.57 7.53 -15.38
CA ASN A 293 -2.45 7.23 -14.48
C ASN A 293 -1.23 8.11 -14.81
N ALA A 294 -0.86 8.21 -16.08
CA ALA A 294 0.25 9.03 -16.52
C ALA A 294 0.04 10.52 -16.21
N ILE A 295 -1.16 11.06 -16.43
CA ILE A 295 -1.51 12.45 -16.09
C ILE A 295 -1.34 12.72 -14.60
N MET A 296 -1.66 11.76 -13.74
CA MET A 296 -1.55 11.93 -12.28
C MET A 296 -0.14 11.67 -11.74
N LEU A 297 0.60 10.73 -12.31
CA LEU A 297 1.87 10.27 -11.75
C LEU A 297 3.10 10.98 -12.34
N LEU A 298 3.10 11.29 -13.66
CA LEU A 298 4.27 11.92 -14.31
C LEU A 298 4.65 13.30 -13.73
N PRO A 299 3.71 14.18 -13.34
CA PRO A 299 4.10 15.44 -12.69
C PRO A 299 4.83 15.21 -11.36
N ILE A 300 4.49 14.16 -10.60
CA ILE A 300 5.18 13.80 -9.37
C ILE A 300 6.63 13.42 -9.68
N VAL A 301 6.86 12.65 -10.76
CA VAL A 301 8.19 12.23 -11.20
C VAL A 301 9.09 13.44 -11.45
N VAL A 302 8.63 14.41 -12.22
CA VAL A 302 9.42 15.60 -12.59
C VAL A 302 9.69 16.48 -11.37
N LEU A 303 8.67 16.70 -10.53
CA LEU A 303 8.79 17.51 -9.32
C LEU A 303 9.80 16.90 -8.34
N VAL A 304 9.72 15.59 -8.10
CA VAL A 304 10.64 14.89 -7.20
C VAL A 304 12.04 14.79 -7.83
N ALA A 305 12.16 14.50 -9.12
CA ALA A 305 13.46 14.46 -9.78
C ALA A 305 14.23 15.79 -9.59
N ARG A 306 13.52 16.93 -9.61
CA ARG A 306 14.12 18.26 -9.47
C ARG A 306 14.34 18.69 -8.02
N TYR A 307 13.38 18.39 -7.14
CA TYR A 307 13.35 18.92 -5.78
C TYR A 307 13.53 17.84 -4.70
N ALA A 308 14.11 16.66 -5.01
CA ALA A 308 14.25 15.57 -4.04
C ALA A 308 15.01 15.99 -2.78
N VAL A 309 16.18 16.65 -2.92
CA VAL A 309 16.96 17.09 -1.77
C VAL A 309 16.23 18.13 -0.91
N PRO A 310 15.72 19.23 -1.47
CA PRO A 310 14.91 20.18 -0.70
C PRO A 310 13.66 19.56 -0.07
N LEU A 311 12.95 18.66 -0.78
CA LEU A 311 11.77 17.98 -0.24
C LEU A 311 12.11 17.06 0.93
N VAL A 312 13.17 16.24 0.80
CA VAL A 312 13.59 15.34 1.86
C VAL A 312 14.05 16.13 3.08
N THR A 313 14.88 17.17 2.90
CA THR A 313 15.37 17.97 4.01
C THR A 313 14.28 18.80 4.68
N LEU A 314 13.31 19.30 3.92
CA LEU A 314 12.16 20.02 4.46
C LEU A 314 11.25 19.13 5.31
N VAL A 315 10.93 17.92 4.81
CA VAL A 315 9.96 17.02 5.45
C VAL A 315 10.61 16.20 6.55
N PHE A 316 11.78 15.62 6.27
CA PHE A 316 12.43 14.62 7.13
C PHE A 316 13.69 15.13 7.86
N GLY A 317 14.21 16.30 7.47
CA GLY A 317 15.41 16.87 8.06
C GLY A 317 16.69 16.56 7.28
N SER A 318 17.77 17.30 7.58
CA SER A 318 19.07 17.22 6.89
C SER A 318 19.76 15.85 7.05
N ASN A 319 19.53 15.16 8.16
CA ASN A 319 20.10 13.83 8.44
C ASN A 319 19.68 12.75 7.42
N TYR A 320 18.63 13.02 6.64
CA TYR A 320 18.11 12.12 5.62
C TYR A 320 18.36 12.60 4.19
N ALA A 321 19.23 13.60 3.99
CA ALA A 321 19.52 14.14 2.66
C ALA A 321 19.97 13.07 1.65
N SER A 322 20.70 12.03 2.11
CA SER A 322 21.12 10.87 1.30
C SER A 322 19.93 10.05 0.75
N ALA A 323 18.76 10.05 1.41
CA ALA A 323 17.57 9.39 0.92
C ALA A 323 16.98 10.08 -0.35
N ALA A 324 17.41 11.29 -0.67
CA ALA A 324 16.97 12.00 -1.86
C ALA A 324 17.35 11.26 -3.16
N LEU A 325 18.56 10.68 -3.22
CA LEU A 325 18.97 9.85 -4.36
C LEU A 325 18.08 8.61 -4.51
N ILE A 326 17.75 7.97 -3.38
CA ILE A 326 16.86 6.80 -3.38
C ILE A 326 15.45 7.20 -3.86
N MET A 327 14.96 8.37 -3.43
CA MET A 327 13.68 8.93 -3.87
C MET A 327 13.70 9.26 -5.37
N GLN A 328 14.77 9.80 -5.91
CA GLN A 328 14.94 10.04 -7.36
C GLN A 328 14.93 8.73 -8.16
N LEU A 329 15.69 7.72 -7.71
CA LEU A 329 15.69 6.39 -8.34
C LEU A 329 14.31 5.73 -8.28
N TYR A 330 13.56 5.91 -7.17
CA TYR A 330 12.19 5.41 -7.05
C TYR A 330 11.25 6.04 -8.10
N MET A 331 11.53 7.22 -8.62
CA MET A 331 10.72 7.82 -9.69
C MET A 331 10.69 6.97 -10.96
N LEU A 332 11.71 6.16 -11.22
CA LEU A 332 11.70 5.18 -12.31
C LEU A 332 10.58 4.14 -12.10
N VAL A 333 10.36 3.73 -10.83
CA VAL A 333 9.23 2.83 -10.50
C VAL A 333 7.90 3.56 -10.70
N VAL A 334 7.81 4.84 -10.32
CA VAL A 334 6.57 5.63 -10.51
C VAL A 334 6.20 5.76 -12.00
N ILE A 335 7.18 5.89 -12.90
CA ILE A 335 6.96 5.86 -14.36
C ILE A 335 6.35 4.50 -14.77
N ARG A 336 6.91 3.40 -14.25
CA ARG A 336 6.39 2.05 -14.50
C ARG A 336 4.96 1.88 -13.98
N GLU A 337 4.62 2.48 -12.84
CA GLU A 337 3.29 2.40 -12.22
C GLU A 337 2.18 3.04 -13.09
N CYS A 338 2.52 3.85 -14.09
CA CYS A 338 1.56 4.32 -15.09
C CYS A 338 0.93 3.15 -15.87
N PHE A 339 1.66 2.02 -16.03
CA PHE A 339 1.27 0.87 -16.82
C PHE A 339 0.77 -0.28 -15.95
N ASP A 340 -0.50 -0.23 -15.50
CA ASP A 340 -1.12 -1.32 -14.74
C ASP A 340 -1.85 -2.29 -15.69
N PHE A 341 -1.21 -3.41 -16.01
CA PHE A 341 -1.78 -4.46 -16.87
C PHE A 341 -2.71 -5.44 -16.11
N ALA A 342 -2.72 -5.42 -14.80
CA ALA A 342 -3.50 -6.37 -14.01
C ALA A 342 -5.03 -6.31 -14.29
N PRO A 343 -5.67 -5.14 -14.42
CA PRO A 343 -7.08 -5.06 -14.80
C PRO A 343 -7.37 -5.64 -16.18
N ALA A 344 -6.48 -5.43 -17.17
CA ALA A 344 -6.65 -5.95 -18.52
C ALA A 344 -6.67 -7.49 -18.53
N LEU A 345 -5.73 -8.12 -17.83
CA LEU A 345 -5.68 -9.59 -17.72
C LEU A 345 -6.84 -10.16 -16.91
N ARG A 346 -7.26 -9.48 -15.85
CA ARG A 346 -8.44 -9.88 -15.04
C ARG A 346 -9.73 -9.78 -15.83
N ALA A 347 -9.89 -8.78 -16.69
CA ALA A 347 -11.08 -8.60 -17.50
C ALA A 347 -11.34 -9.78 -18.45
N VAL A 348 -10.29 -10.37 -19.01
CA VAL A 348 -10.35 -11.58 -19.86
C VAL A 348 -10.14 -12.89 -19.10
N ASN A 349 -10.28 -12.85 -17.77
CA ASN A 349 -10.14 -14.00 -16.87
C ASN A 349 -8.78 -14.75 -16.98
N ARG A 350 -7.70 -14.06 -17.34
CA ARG A 350 -6.35 -14.63 -17.40
C ARG A 350 -5.54 -14.16 -16.19
N THR A 351 -5.69 -14.84 -15.05
CA THR A 351 -5.04 -14.48 -13.78
C THR A 351 -3.68 -15.16 -13.54
N ARG A 352 -3.40 -16.29 -14.22
CA ARG A 352 -2.13 -17.00 -14.10
C ARG A 352 -0.90 -16.13 -14.35
N PRO A 353 -0.85 -15.26 -15.39
CA PRO A 353 0.28 -14.36 -15.62
C PRO A 353 0.60 -13.42 -14.45
N LEU A 354 -0.40 -13.07 -13.61
CA LEU A 354 -0.19 -12.24 -12.42
C LEU A 354 0.61 -12.96 -11.34
N VAL A 355 0.42 -14.28 -11.20
CA VAL A 355 1.21 -15.09 -10.28
C VAL A 355 2.62 -15.28 -10.83
N GLU A 356 2.73 -15.58 -12.12
CA GLU A 356 4.02 -15.75 -12.81
C GLU A 356 4.89 -14.48 -12.67
N SER A 357 4.32 -13.29 -12.88
CA SER A 357 5.03 -12.02 -12.75
C SER A 357 5.46 -11.72 -11.32
N ASN A 358 4.62 -12.04 -10.33
CA ASN A 358 4.99 -11.88 -8.92
C ASN A 358 6.17 -12.77 -8.53
N VAL A 359 6.20 -14.03 -9.00
CA VAL A 359 7.33 -14.94 -8.76
C VAL A 359 8.59 -14.43 -9.48
N ALA A 360 8.47 -14.06 -10.76
CA ALA A 360 9.59 -13.50 -11.53
C ALA A 360 10.15 -12.23 -10.87
N GLY A 361 9.27 -11.32 -10.43
CA GLY A 361 9.64 -10.09 -9.72
C GLY A 361 10.37 -10.39 -8.41
N LEU A 362 9.87 -11.33 -7.62
CA LEU A 362 10.50 -11.76 -6.35
C LEU A 362 11.92 -12.31 -6.57
N VAL A 363 12.06 -13.24 -7.52
CA VAL A 363 13.36 -13.85 -7.86
C VAL A 363 14.32 -12.79 -8.40
N THR A 364 13.86 -11.98 -9.35
CA THR A 364 14.69 -10.90 -9.94
C THR A 364 15.13 -9.90 -8.88
N CYS A 365 14.21 -9.46 -8.01
CA CYS A 365 14.53 -8.53 -6.92
C CYS A 365 15.59 -9.11 -6.00
N THR A 366 15.43 -10.36 -5.58
CA THR A 366 16.38 -11.03 -4.67
C THR A 366 17.76 -11.17 -5.32
N VAL A 367 17.83 -11.71 -6.53
CA VAL A 367 19.11 -11.92 -7.24
C VAL A 367 19.78 -10.57 -7.53
N ALA A 368 19.05 -9.60 -8.06
CA ALA A 368 19.60 -8.28 -8.38
C ALA A 368 20.08 -7.56 -7.12
N MET A 369 19.39 -7.68 -5.97
CA MET A 369 19.86 -7.09 -4.71
C MET A 369 21.15 -7.73 -4.22
N LEU A 370 21.25 -9.06 -4.25
CA LEU A 370 22.48 -9.76 -3.85
C LEU A 370 23.68 -9.38 -4.72
N LEU A 371 23.47 -9.05 -5.99
CA LEU A 371 24.51 -8.62 -6.91
C LEU A 371 24.84 -7.12 -6.80
N LEU A 372 23.83 -6.25 -6.69
CA LEU A 372 24.02 -4.81 -6.77
C LEU A 372 24.31 -4.13 -5.42
N ILE A 373 23.88 -4.72 -4.31
CA ILE A 373 24.17 -4.15 -2.97
C ILE A 373 25.68 -4.13 -2.68
N PRO A 374 26.45 -5.21 -2.93
CA PRO A 374 27.90 -5.18 -2.73
C PRO A 374 28.63 -4.15 -3.61
N LEU A 375 28.07 -3.84 -4.79
CA LEU A 375 28.69 -2.93 -5.76
C LEU A 375 28.35 -1.45 -5.50
N ALA A 376 27.12 -1.15 -5.09
CA ALA A 376 26.63 0.22 -5.02
C ALA A 376 25.84 0.53 -3.72
N GLY A 377 25.87 -0.37 -2.73
CA GLY A 377 25.21 -0.15 -1.44
C GLY A 377 23.70 0.10 -1.58
N LEU A 378 23.19 1.13 -0.91
CA LEU A 378 21.77 1.47 -0.89
C LEU A 378 21.21 1.89 -2.27
N PRO A 379 21.89 2.70 -3.10
CA PRO A 379 21.48 2.90 -4.50
C PRO A 379 21.38 1.61 -5.30
N GLY A 380 22.28 0.64 -5.08
CA GLY A 380 22.23 -0.69 -5.69
C GLY A 380 20.97 -1.45 -5.32
N ALA A 381 20.55 -1.40 -4.06
CA ALA A 381 19.30 -1.98 -3.60
C ALA A 381 18.08 -1.35 -4.31
N MET A 382 18.09 -0.03 -4.51
CA MET A 382 16.99 0.65 -5.20
C MET A 382 16.97 0.32 -6.69
N LEU A 383 18.13 0.27 -7.36
CA LEU A 383 18.22 -0.16 -8.76
C LEU A 383 17.75 -1.62 -8.95
N ALA A 384 18.09 -2.53 -8.03
CA ALA A 384 17.57 -3.89 -8.06
C ALA A 384 16.05 -3.93 -8.00
N PHE A 385 15.44 -3.12 -7.14
CA PHE A 385 13.98 -2.99 -7.05
C PHE A 385 13.37 -2.40 -8.33
N VAL A 386 14.03 -1.41 -8.94
CA VAL A 386 13.64 -0.86 -10.26
C VAL A 386 13.67 -1.96 -11.32
N ILE A 387 14.77 -2.68 -11.45
CA ILE A 387 14.92 -3.79 -12.43
C ILE A 387 13.79 -4.81 -12.25
N ALA A 388 13.55 -5.27 -11.02
CA ALA A 388 12.48 -6.22 -10.74
C ALA A 388 11.11 -5.70 -11.13
N SER A 389 10.82 -4.41 -10.89
CA SER A 389 9.55 -3.80 -11.25
C SER A 389 9.38 -3.68 -12.77
N TYR A 390 10.46 -3.45 -13.52
CA TYR A 390 10.42 -3.44 -14.98
C TYR A 390 10.30 -4.84 -15.58
N VAL A 391 10.90 -5.86 -14.99
CA VAL A 391 10.68 -7.27 -15.37
C VAL A 391 9.21 -7.65 -15.20
N ASP A 392 8.60 -7.28 -14.06
CA ASP A 392 7.17 -7.52 -13.81
C ASP A 392 6.29 -6.86 -14.88
N VAL A 393 6.47 -5.57 -15.17
CA VAL A 393 5.62 -4.86 -16.13
C VAL A 393 5.83 -5.33 -17.57
N THR A 394 7.05 -5.69 -17.96
CA THR A 394 7.33 -6.22 -19.30
C THR A 394 6.71 -7.60 -19.50
N TRP A 395 6.78 -8.46 -18.47
CA TRP A 395 6.12 -9.76 -18.47
C TRP A 395 4.60 -9.61 -18.62
N LEU A 396 3.98 -8.79 -17.78
CA LEU A 396 2.54 -8.54 -17.83
C LEU A 396 2.12 -7.90 -19.16
N GLY A 397 2.89 -6.97 -19.69
CA GLY A 397 2.65 -6.33 -21.00
C GLY A 397 2.70 -7.35 -22.14
N TRP A 398 3.70 -8.24 -22.13
CA TRP A 398 3.81 -9.30 -23.11
C TRP A 398 2.62 -10.28 -23.06
N ARG A 399 2.20 -10.69 -21.85
CA ARG A 399 1.03 -11.55 -21.63
C ARG A 399 -0.28 -10.86 -22.02
N THR A 400 -0.40 -9.56 -21.76
CA THR A 400 -1.57 -8.77 -22.17
C THR A 400 -1.64 -8.65 -23.69
N ARG A 401 -0.52 -8.37 -24.34
CA ARG A 401 -0.42 -8.39 -25.81
C ARG A 401 -0.94 -9.71 -26.39
N GLN A 402 -0.49 -10.85 -25.86
CA GLN A 402 -0.96 -12.17 -26.30
C GLN A 402 -2.46 -12.38 -26.03
N ALA A 403 -2.98 -11.86 -24.92
CA ALA A 403 -4.37 -12.03 -24.53
C ALA A 403 -5.33 -11.28 -25.45
N TYR A 404 -4.92 -10.10 -25.95
CA TYR A 404 -5.73 -9.26 -26.83
C TYR A 404 -5.37 -9.39 -28.32
N GLY A 405 -4.33 -10.14 -28.67
CA GLY A 405 -3.91 -10.35 -30.08
C GLY A 405 -3.42 -9.08 -30.79
N VAL A 406 -2.84 -8.14 -30.06
CA VAL A 406 -2.40 -6.82 -30.59
C VAL A 406 -0.88 -6.69 -30.57
N THR A 407 -0.35 -5.75 -31.33
CA THR A 407 1.07 -5.38 -31.27
C THR A 407 1.37 -4.47 -30.08
N VAL A 408 2.65 -4.33 -29.70
CA VAL A 408 3.06 -3.42 -28.61
C VAL A 408 2.72 -1.96 -28.93
N ALA A 409 2.77 -1.59 -30.21
CA ALA A 409 2.44 -0.24 -30.67
C ALA A 409 0.94 0.07 -30.52
N GLU A 410 0.09 -0.92 -30.72
CA GLU A 410 -1.36 -0.82 -30.53
C GLU A 410 -1.78 -0.96 -29.09
N LEU A 411 -1.03 -1.73 -28.27
CA LEU A 411 -1.32 -1.95 -26.87
C LEU A 411 -1.21 -0.64 -26.08
N ILE A 412 -0.11 0.10 -26.25
CA ILE A 412 0.20 1.28 -25.43
C ILE A 412 -0.16 2.56 -26.21
N PRO A 413 -0.89 3.52 -25.58
CA PRO A 413 -1.27 4.79 -26.22
C PRO A 413 -0.07 5.78 -26.20
N TRP A 414 1.00 5.45 -26.94
CA TRP A 414 2.28 6.18 -26.94
C TRP A 414 2.15 7.67 -27.16
N ARG A 415 1.28 8.09 -28.09
CA ARG A 415 1.08 9.51 -28.41
C ARG A 415 0.57 10.32 -27.22
N SER A 416 -0.43 9.79 -26.51
CA SER A 416 -1.01 10.48 -25.34
C SER A 416 -0.02 10.50 -24.18
N ILE A 417 0.70 9.39 -23.94
CA ILE A 417 1.73 9.31 -22.89
C ILE A 417 2.89 10.26 -23.20
N ALA A 418 3.40 10.27 -24.43
CA ALA A 418 4.48 11.16 -24.84
C ALA A 418 4.09 12.64 -24.69
N ARG A 419 2.86 13.03 -25.08
CA ARG A 419 2.35 14.39 -24.86
C ARG A 419 2.25 14.74 -23.38
N THR A 420 1.78 13.81 -22.56
CA THR A 420 1.69 14.00 -21.11
C THR A 420 3.08 14.15 -20.47
N ALA A 421 4.04 13.31 -20.88
CA ALA A 421 5.42 13.40 -20.43
C ALA A 421 6.09 14.71 -20.89
N LEU A 422 5.85 15.14 -22.12
CA LEU A 422 6.33 16.41 -22.64
C LEU A 422 5.75 17.60 -21.85
N ALA A 423 4.44 17.59 -21.57
CA ALA A 423 3.80 18.62 -20.75
C ALA A 423 4.43 18.70 -19.36
N ALA A 424 4.68 17.55 -18.71
CA ALA A 424 5.33 17.50 -17.41
C ALA A 424 6.77 18.01 -17.47
N ALA A 425 7.55 17.60 -18.46
CA ALA A 425 8.94 18.02 -18.64
C ALA A 425 9.05 19.54 -18.94
N VAL A 426 8.24 20.05 -19.86
CA VAL A 426 8.23 21.48 -20.21
C VAL A 426 7.79 22.34 -19.03
N ALA A 427 6.74 21.93 -18.28
CA ALA A 427 6.36 22.60 -17.04
C ALA A 427 7.51 22.62 -16.03
N GLY A 428 8.25 21.51 -15.90
CA GLY A 428 9.43 21.40 -15.05
C GLY A 428 10.56 22.34 -15.45
N LEU A 429 10.81 22.51 -16.75
CA LEU A 429 11.82 23.44 -17.27
C LEU A 429 11.43 24.90 -17.04
N LEU A 430 10.15 25.25 -17.20
CA LEU A 430 9.67 26.63 -16.97
C LEU A 430 9.85 27.10 -15.51
N ILE A 431 9.92 26.16 -14.56
CA ILE A 431 10.05 26.44 -13.13
C ILE A 431 11.44 26.03 -12.60
N ALA A 432 12.34 25.61 -13.45
CA ALA A 432 13.67 25.10 -13.09
C ALA A 432 14.61 26.14 -12.47
N ASN A 433 14.26 27.44 -12.51
CA ASN A 433 15.08 28.52 -11.97
C ASN A 433 15.07 28.48 -10.44
N SER A 434 16.28 28.57 -9.82
CA SER A 434 16.51 28.66 -8.38
C SER A 434 15.87 29.89 -7.70
N VAL A 435 15.40 30.84 -8.49
CA VAL A 435 14.76 32.08 -8.03
C VAL A 435 13.70 31.87 -6.95
N TRP A 436 12.93 30.79 -7.05
CA TRP A 436 11.88 30.49 -6.07
C TRP A 436 12.43 30.15 -4.68
N THR A 437 13.53 29.38 -4.63
CA THR A 437 14.16 29.00 -3.36
C THR A 437 15.03 30.13 -2.82
N ASP A 438 15.63 30.91 -3.70
CA ASP A 438 16.52 32.02 -3.32
C ASP A 438 15.73 33.21 -2.78
N VAL A 439 14.55 33.51 -3.36
CA VAL A 439 13.70 34.64 -2.93
C VAL A 439 12.79 34.27 -1.75
N PHE A 440 12.19 33.08 -1.74
CA PHE A 440 11.15 32.69 -0.78
C PHE A 440 11.60 31.60 0.20
N GLY A 441 12.87 31.16 0.17
CA GLY A 441 13.38 30.13 1.06
C GLY A 441 12.55 28.84 1.04
N ARG A 442 12.17 28.33 2.22
CA ARG A 442 11.36 27.10 2.34
C ARG A 442 9.97 27.22 1.73
N ALA A 443 9.35 28.40 1.77
CA ALA A 443 8.04 28.65 1.17
C ALA A 443 8.12 28.61 -0.37
N GLY A 444 9.28 28.94 -0.94
CA GLY A 444 9.53 28.88 -2.38
C GLY A 444 9.34 27.50 -2.99
N ILE A 445 9.64 26.43 -2.25
CA ILE A 445 9.44 25.05 -2.71
C ILE A 445 7.95 24.77 -2.93
N VAL A 446 7.11 25.21 -2.01
CA VAL A 446 5.65 25.03 -2.10
C VAL A 446 5.08 25.87 -3.24
N LEU A 447 5.53 27.12 -3.36
CA LEU A 447 5.10 28.01 -4.45
C LEU A 447 5.54 27.49 -5.81
N ALA A 448 6.79 27.02 -5.95
CA ALA A 448 7.29 26.38 -7.16
C ALA A 448 6.47 25.14 -7.53
N GLY A 449 6.12 24.30 -6.53
CA GLY A 449 5.25 23.14 -6.75
C GLY A 449 3.85 23.52 -7.24
N LEU A 450 3.23 24.54 -6.67
CA LEU A 450 1.93 25.04 -7.10
C LEU A 450 1.99 25.66 -8.51
N ALA A 451 3.01 26.48 -8.78
CA ALA A 451 3.23 27.08 -10.10
C ALA A 451 3.50 26.00 -11.17
N TYR A 452 4.29 24.96 -10.81
CA TYR A 452 4.51 23.79 -11.65
C TYR A 452 3.19 23.09 -12.02
N LEU A 453 2.36 22.78 -11.03
CA LEU A 453 1.08 22.11 -11.26
C LEU A 453 0.12 22.97 -12.11
N ALA A 454 0.13 24.28 -11.91
CA ALA A 454 -0.67 25.22 -12.73
C ALA A 454 -0.17 25.24 -14.18
N ALA A 455 1.15 25.36 -14.41
CA ALA A 455 1.75 25.33 -15.74
C ALA A 455 1.49 23.97 -16.44
N TYR A 456 1.64 22.86 -15.70
CA TYR A 456 1.34 21.53 -16.22
C TYR A 456 -0.12 21.38 -16.64
N ALA A 457 -1.07 21.83 -15.80
CA ALA A 457 -2.50 21.81 -16.13
C ALA A 457 -2.83 22.65 -17.38
N GLY A 458 -2.17 23.81 -17.53
CA GLY A 458 -2.29 24.65 -18.73
C GLY A 458 -1.74 23.96 -19.98
N LEU A 459 -0.56 23.32 -19.90
CA LEU A 459 0.04 22.59 -21.02
C LEU A 459 -0.78 21.38 -21.44
N LEU A 460 -1.44 20.67 -20.51
CA LEU A 460 -2.36 19.58 -20.86
C LEU A 460 -3.54 20.07 -21.71
N GLN A 461 -4.02 21.29 -21.46
CA GLN A 461 -5.09 21.90 -22.29
C GLN A 461 -4.58 22.29 -23.68
N VAL A 462 -3.40 22.91 -23.75
CA VAL A 462 -2.77 23.31 -25.02
C VAL A 462 -2.51 22.10 -25.91
N LEU A 463 -2.02 21.00 -25.32
CA LEU A 463 -1.75 19.74 -26.05
C LEU A 463 -3.01 18.93 -26.33
N ARG A 464 -4.19 19.42 -25.92
CA ARG A 464 -5.53 18.85 -26.17
C ARG A 464 -5.60 17.35 -25.86
N ILE A 465 -5.15 16.96 -24.66
CA ILE A 465 -5.25 15.57 -24.19
C ILE A 465 -6.70 15.31 -23.77
N PRO A 466 -7.45 14.41 -24.46
CA PRO A 466 -8.89 14.25 -24.23
C PRO A 466 -9.23 13.86 -22.80
N GLU A 467 -8.42 12.96 -22.19
CA GLU A 467 -8.60 12.45 -20.84
C GLU A 467 -8.40 13.56 -19.78
N ALA A 468 -7.48 14.48 -20.01
CA ALA A 468 -7.25 15.63 -19.12
C ALA A 468 -8.43 16.59 -19.13
N LEU A 469 -9.03 16.84 -20.29
CA LEU A 469 -10.22 17.69 -20.41
C LEU A 469 -11.42 17.12 -19.67
N VAL A 470 -11.61 15.80 -19.72
CA VAL A 470 -12.67 15.09 -18.96
C VAL A 470 -12.46 15.21 -17.47
N LEU A 471 -11.22 15.00 -16.97
CA LEU A 471 -10.88 15.14 -15.56
C LEU A 471 -11.12 16.56 -15.04
N GLN A 472 -10.73 17.58 -15.80
CA GLN A 472 -10.94 18.98 -15.44
C GLN A 472 -12.44 19.35 -15.43
N ALA A 473 -13.21 18.89 -16.40
CA ALA A 473 -14.66 19.10 -16.46
C ALA A 473 -15.36 18.46 -15.25
N TRP A 474 -14.91 17.27 -14.84
CA TRP A 474 -15.41 16.59 -13.65
C TRP A 474 -15.04 17.37 -12.37
N GLY A 475 -13.80 17.82 -12.22
CA GLY A 475 -13.35 18.63 -11.09
C GLY A 475 -14.17 19.92 -10.95
N LYS A 476 -14.41 20.65 -12.05
CA LYS A 476 -15.26 21.85 -12.07
C LYS A 476 -16.69 21.53 -11.60
N ARG A 477 -17.29 20.42 -12.03
CA ARG A 477 -18.65 20.01 -11.61
C ARG A 477 -18.72 19.67 -10.11
N VAL A 478 -17.69 19.05 -9.55
CA VAL A 478 -17.63 18.71 -8.11
C VAL A 478 -17.54 19.99 -7.27
N VAL A 479 -16.71 20.95 -7.68
CA VAL A 479 -16.58 22.25 -6.99
C VAL A 479 -17.87 23.04 -7.07
N LEU A 480 -18.50 23.14 -8.24
CA LEU A 480 -19.76 23.87 -8.43
C LEU A 480 -20.93 23.25 -7.64
N ARG A 481 -21.00 21.92 -7.51
CA ARG A 481 -22.01 21.27 -6.67
C ARG A 481 -21.83 21.55 -5.17
N ARG A 482 -20.58 21.63 -4.69
CA ARG A 482 -20.30 22.00 -3.29
C ARG A 482 -20.64 23.46 -2.98
N THR A 483 -20.39 24.37 -3.92
CA THR A 483 -20.74 25.79 -3.75
C THR A 483 -22.25 26.05 -3.81
N SER A 484 -23.01 25.24 -4.56
CA SER A 484 -24.47 25.32 -4.58
C SER A 484 -25.11 24.74 -3.31
N GLN A 485 -24.54 23.67 -2.75
CA GLN A 485 -25.01 23.09 -1.47
C GLN A 485 -24.62 23.91 -0.23
N ALA A 486 -23.61 24.76 -0.32
CA ALA A 486 -23.20 25.67 0.76
C ALA A 486 -24.01 27.00 0.76
N ARG A 487 -24.82 27.23 -0.27
CA ARG A 487 -25.69 28.43 -0.41
C ARG A 487 -27.18 28.12 -0.22
N SER A 488 -27.55 26.85 -0.08
CA SER A 488 -28.87 26.36 0.33
C SER A 488 -28.85 25.89 1.80
#